data_823cecd9b5624dbe458432c93dbc7737
#
_entry.id   823cecd9b5624dbe458432c93dbc7737
#
_cell.length_a   1.000
_cell.length_b   1.000
_cell.length_c   1.000
_cell.angle_alpha   90.00
_cell.angle_beta   90.00
_cell.angle_gamma   90.00
#
_symmetry.space_group_name_H-M   'P 1'
#
loop_
_entity.id
_entity.type
_entity.pdbx_description
1 polymer ?
#
loop_
_entity_poly.entity_id
_entity_poly.type
_entity_poly.pdbx_seq_one_letter_code
_entity_poly.pdbx_strand_id
1 'polypeptide(L)' 'MFCSHEPVPDSWYVNENGKVIKVRLLVYRDGRLDTVITEDIDGLSNIVKLDVWYELHLSRYCYAPRSLGQY' A
#
# COMPACT_ATOMS: atom_id res chain seq x y z
N MET A 1 -0.08 -11.29 -17.11
CA MET A 1 0.17 -11.72 -15.91
C MET A 1 0.18 -10.64 -14.92
N PHE A 2 -0.11 -10.89 -13.79
CA PHE A 2 -0.03 -9.92 -12.86
C PHE A 2 0.76 -10.38 -11.75
N CYS A 3 1.22 -9.50 -10.95
CA CYS A 3 2.00 -9.82 -9.86
C CYS A 3 1.33 -9.41 -8.62
N SER A 4 1.44 -10.17 -7.60
CA SER A 4 1.07 -9.73 -6.34
C SER A 4 2.12 -8.83 -5.86
N HIS A 5 1.79 -7.68 -5.38
CA HIS A 5 2.74 -6.73 -4.90
C HIS A 5 2.87 -6.83 -3.41
N GLU A 6 4.04 -7.19 -2.95
CA GLU A 6 4.28 -7.16 -1.54
C GLU A 6 4.28 -5.74 -1.05
N PRO A 7 3.78 -5.48 0.14
CA PRO A 7 3.78 -4.12 0.64
C PRO A 7 5.20 -3.66 0.95
N VAL A 8 5.52 -2.47 0.50
CA VAL A 8 6.84 -1.88 0.71
C VAL A 8 6.65 -0.58 1.46
N PRO A 9 7.37 -0.35 2.56
CA PRO A 9 7.19 0.89 3.32
C PRO A 9 7.44 2.11 2.46
N ASP A 10 6.65 3.12 2.71
CA ASP A 10 6.73 4.41 2.02
C ASP A 10 6.36 4.36 0.56
N SER A 11 5.75 3.28 0.11
CA SER A 11 5.29 3.18 -1.27
C SER A 11 3.81 3.41 -1.35
N TRP A 12 3.37 3.90 -2.49
CA TRP A 12 1.96 4.16 -2.74
C TRP A 12 1.38 3.05 -3.59
N TYR A 13 0.11 2.76 -3.36
CA TYR A 13 -0.60 1.72 -4.10
C TYR A 13 -1.98 2.24 -4.46
N VAL A 14 -2.58 1.69 -5.48
CA VAL A 14 -3.91 2.09 -5.90
C VAL A 14 -4.74 0.85 -6.16
N ASN A 15 -6.01 0.88 -5.75
CA ASN A 15 -6.88 -0.26 -5.99
C ASN A 15 -7.71 -0.02 -7.26
N GLU A 16 -8.57 -0.97 -7.58
CA GLU A 16 -9.35 -0.90 -8.80
C GLU A 16 -10.31 0.25 -8.78
N ASN A 17 -10.68 0.75 -7.64
CA ASN A 17 -11.60 1.87 -7.55
C ASN A 17 -10.89 3.21 -7.59
N GLY A 18 -9.58 3.18 -7.74
CA GLY A 18 -8.83 4.42 -7.78
C GLY A 18 -8.42 4.96 -6.44
N LYS A 19 -8.67 4.20 -5.37
CA LYS A 19 -8.28 4.67 -4.06
C LYS A 19 -6.79 4.47 -3.86
N VAL A 20 -6.12 5.51 -3.42
CA VAL A 20 -4.67 5.50 -3.24
C VAL A 20 -4.36 5.35 -1.77
N ILE A 21 -3.47 4.44 -1.45
CA ILE A 21 -3.05 4.25 -0.08
C ILE A 21 -1.53 4.15 -0.01
N LYS A 22 -0.99 4.52 1.12
CA LYS A 22 0.44 4.47 1.33
C LYS A 22 0.75 3.49 2.44
N VAL A 23 1.78 2.69 2.26
CA VAL A 23 2.20 1.77 3.32
C VAL A 23 3.08 2.54 4.29
N ARG A 24 2.71 2.53 5.55
CA ARG A 24 3.48 3.25 6.56
C ARG A 24 4.41 2.34 7.32
N LEU A 25 3.91 1.19 7.71
CA LEU A 25 4.66 0.29 8.54
C LEU A 25 4.33 -1.14 8.24
N LEU A 26 5.28 -2.01 8.42
CA LEU A 26 5.03 -3.44 8.30
C LEU A 26 5.22 -4.05 9.69
N VAL A 27 4.29 -4.90 10.07
CA VAL A 27 4.34 -5.56 11.35
C VAL A 27 4.63 -7.03 11.15
N TYR A 28 5.68 -7.51 11.78
CA TYR A 28 6.07 -8.89 11.64
C TYR A 28 5.72 -9.68 12.90
N ARG A 29 5.42 -10.93 12.70
CA ARG A 29 5.15 -11.81 13.81
C ARG A 29 5.90 -13.10 13.55
N ASP A 30 6.71 -13.53 14.49
CA ASP A 30 7.51 -14.75 14.36
C ASP A 30 8.36 -14.73 13.09
N GLY A 31 8.90 -13.58 12.75
CA GLY A 31 9.77 -13.47 11.59
C GLY A 31 9.06 -13.39 10.26
N ARG A 32 7.73 -13.33 10.26
CA ARG A 32 6.96 -13.24 9.03
C ARG A 32 6.11 -12.02 9.02
N LEU A 33 5.92 -11.46 7.85
CA LEU A 33 5.04 -10.32 7.70
C LEU A 33 3.63 -10.71 8.06
N ASP A 34 3.00 -9.98 8.92
CA ASP A 34 1.66 -10.29 9.41
C ASP A 34 0.65 -9.23 9.08
N THR A 35 1.01 -7.98 9.26
CA THR A 35 0.06 -6.89 9.15
C THR A 35 0.71 -5.70 8.46
N VAL A 36 -0.09 -4.95 7.74
CA VAL A 36 0.37 -3.76 7.05
C VAL A 36 -0.40 -2.57 7.62
N ILE A 37 0.31 -1.54 8.03
CA ILE A 37 -0.32 -0.32 8.48
C ILE A 37 -0.30 0.64 7.32
N THR A 38 -1.46 1.07 6.89
CA THR A 38 -1.59 1.94 5.73
C THR A 38 -2.15 3.29 6.12
N GLU A 39 -2.01 4.23 5.23
CA GLU A 39 -2.53 5.57 5.45
C GLU A 39 -3.13 6.04 4.14
N ASP A 40 -4.33 6.60 4.18
CA ASP A 40 -4.93 7.09 2.94
C ASP A 40 -4.52 8.53 2.73
N ILE A 41 -5.01 9.13 1.64
CA ILE A 41 -4.59 10.48 1.31
C ILE A 41 -5.06 11.51 2.32
N ASP A 42 -6.04 11.16 3.13
CA ASP A 42 -6.51 12.07 4.15
C ASP A 42 -5.72 11.91 5.45
N GLY A 43 -4.78 11.02 5.47
CA GLY A 43 -3.96 10.82 6.64
C GLY A 43 -4.53 9.85 7.64
N LEU A 44 -5.58 9.15 7.28
CA LEU A 44 -6.18 8.18 8.19
C LEU A 44 -5.45 6.85 8.09
N SER A 45 -5.11 6.30 9.22
CA SER A 45 -4.38 5.05 9.25
C SER A 45 -5.33 3.87 9.35
N ASN A 46 -4.96 2.80 8.71
CA ASN A 46 -5.74 1.57 8.76
C ASN A 46 -4.81 0.39 8.99
N ILE A 47 -5.34 -0.61 9.66
CA ILE A 47 -4.58 -1.83 9.92
C ILE A 47 -5.12 -2.90 9.00
N VAL A 48 -4.28 -3.45 8.15
CA VAL A 48 -4.69 -4.41 7.15
C VAL A 48 -3.88 -5.68 7.34
N LYS A 49 -4.58 -6.79 7.54
CA LYS A 49 -3.90 -8.07 7.63
C LYS A 49 -3.34 -8.43 6.27
N LEU A 50 -2.27 -9.18 6.26
CA LEU A 50 -1.59 -9.49 5.01
C LEU A 50 -2.48 -10.18 4.00
N ASP A 51 -3.30 -11.12 4.43
CA ASP A 51 -4.19 -11.80 3.49
C ASP A 51 -5.20 -10.84 2.89
N VAL A 52 -5.69 -9.89 3.68
CA VAL A 52 -6.60 -8.89 3.16
C VAL A 52 -5.87 -7.97 2.19
N TRP A 53 -4.62 -7.66 2.49
CA TRP A 53 -3.82 -6.83 1.61
C TRP A 53 -3.79 -7.41 0.20
N TYR A 54 -3.54 -8.72 0.09
CA TYR A 54 -3.48 -9.34 -1.22
C TYR A 54 -4.85 -9.41 -1.90
N GLU A 55 -5.91 -9.44 -1.13
CA GLU A 55 -7.25 -9.45 -1.68
C GLU A 55 -7.67 -8.11 -2.23
N LEU A 56 -6.98 -7.06 -1.87
CA LEU A 56 -7.33 -5.74 -2.37
C LEU A 56 -6.90 -5.54 -3.81
N HIS A 57 -6.09 -6.42 -4.35
CA HIS A 57 -5.63 -6.34 -5.74
C HIS A 57 -5.02 -4.98 -6.03
N LEU A 58 -4.11 -4.57 -5.17
CA LEU A 58 -3.49 -3.27 -5.33
C LEU A 58 -2.38 -3.31 -6.35
N SER A 59 -2.22 -2.19 -7.05
CA SER A 59 -1.11 -2.03 -7.98
C SER A 59 -0.19 -0.97 -7.45
N ARG A 60 1.10 -1.11 -7.72
CA ARG A 60 2.06 -0.12 -7.31
C ARG A 60 1.80 1.16 -8.06
N TYR A 61 1.72 2.24 -7.32
CA TYR A 61 1.48 3.53 -7.96
C TYR A 61 2.84 4.11 -8.29
N CYS A 62 3.21 4.01 -9.53
CA CYS A 62 4.54 4.37 -9.93
C CYS A 62 4.77 5.83 -10.03
N TYR A 63 3.76 6.61 -10.22
CA TYR A 63 3.94 8.01 -10.35
C TYR A 63 3.72 8.64 -9.04
N ALA A 64 4.72 9.21 -8.51
CA ALA A 64 4.54 9.90 -7.30
C ALA A 64 3.58 10.99 -7.55
N PRO A 65 2.74 11.22 -6.66
CA PRO A 65 1.78 12.27 -6.84
C PRO A 65 2.46 13.57 -7.02
N ARG A 66 3.69 13.62 -6.87
CA ARG A 66 4.35 14.78 -7.05
C ARG A 66 4.37 15.15 -8.37
N SER A 67 4.32 14.37 -8.91
CA SER A 67 4.57 14.65 -10.05
C SER A 67 4.07 15.71 -10.54
N LEU A 68 3.84 16.02 -9.92
CA LEU A 68 3.48 16.82 -10.24
C LEU A 68 4.15 17.77 -10.29
N GLY A 69 4.55 17.99 -10.37
CA GLY A 69 5.11 18.68 -10.50
C GLY A 69 6.04 19.00 -10.67
N GLN A 70 6.36 19.11 -10.88
CA GLN A 70 7.15 19.45 -11.00
C GLN A 70 7.50 19.83 -11.88
N TYR A 71 7.47 20.10 -12.24
CA TYR A 71 7.76 20.41 -12.94
C TYR A 71 7.74 20.80 -13.29
#